data_4cc3292387ea226a9ddb030814a73558
#
_entry.id   4cc3292387ea226a9ddb030814a73558
#
_cell.length_a   1.000
_cell.length_b   1.000
_cell.length_c   1.000
_cell.angle_alpha   90.00
_cell.angle_beta   90.00
_cell.angle_gamma   90.00
#
_symmetry.space_group_name_H-M   'P 1'
#
loop_
_entity.id
_entity.type
_entity.pdbx_description
1 polymer ?
#
loop_
_entity_poly.entity_id
_entity_poly.type
_entity_poly.pdbx_seq_one_letter_code
_entity_poly.pdbx_strand_id
1 'polypeptide(L)'
;MSKLYRYILITENSRFLHLAFYIVLRIIKTDTQRENMEFLRNNFYCGHGRVMLDAANQGRVFVELDGKLLHRYDENIAAAPDPMKFNNIGGNSLWPAPEGGEFAFNYLNDCGNSWLVQPGVNCTASTLLAAPFPVCSRRVVLRNRRGYEMEVEFRRGILPLAPEPISFSGAVRFTGYREEDLLRLSSPCPPESAVIAAWSLEQFPGSDNILTFGKLRGTADASEAINRTYYGDPSDSLEFGAGFFRFHLGGTERFQIGVKASARPEFIGAYDPNRNLLILRSSLPGQGRRIDIADNIQPAGVFGAADQYSIFNGGASNFFELETIAPVEFSEDGLVTGSRLVSETRFYQGPREELERLLAQSFGMPESFFS
;
A
#
# COMPACT_ATOMS: atom_id res chain seq x y z
N MET A 1 -20.09 -24.70 -19.71
CA MET A 1 -20.48 -23.29 -19.88
C MET A 1 -21.62 -22.80 -18.95
N SER A 2 -22.43 -23.64 -18.28
CA SER A 2 -23.62 -23.19 -17.53
C SER A 2 -23.43 -22.87 -16.04
N LYS A 3 -22.28 -23.16 -15.41
CA LYS A 3 -22.04 -22.86 -13.98
C LYS A 3 -21.26 -21.56 -13.71
N LEU A 4 -20.54 -21.04 -14.69
CA LEU A 4 -19.79 -19.79 -14.55
C LEU A 4 -20.69 -18.53 -14.62
N TYR A 5 -21.82 -18.63 -15.33
CA TYR A 5 -22.77 -17.53 -15.52
C TYR A 5 -23.59 -17.14 -14.29
N ARG A 6 -23.71 -18.03 -13.29
CA ARG A 6 -24.52 -17.75 -12.09
C ARG A 6 -23.81 -16.96 -10.99
N TYR A 7 -22.49 -16.85 -11.03
CA TYR A 7 -21.73 -16.09 -10.05
C TYR A 7 -21.53 -14.60 -10.40
N ILE A 8 -21.83 -14.20 -11.64
CA ILE A 8 -21.57 -12.85 -12.16
C ILE A 8 -22.75 -11.88 -11.93
N LEU A 9 -23.92 -12.38 -11.54
CA LEU A 9 -25.14 -11.58 -11.48
C LEU A 9 -25.51 -11.00 -10.11
N ILE A 10 -24.63 -11.02 -9.12
CA ILE A 10 -24.97 -10.61 -7.73
C ILE A 10 -24.29 -9.30 -7.28
N THR A 11 -23.56 -8.58 -8.13
CA THR A 11 -23.08 -7.24 -7.76
C THR A 11 -23.36 -6.23 -8.87
N GLU A 12 -24.36 -5.37 -8.63
CA GLU A 12 -24.64 -4.19 -9.43
C GLU A 12 -23.52 -3.15 -9.30
N ASN A 13 -22.51 -3.24 -10.18
CA ASN A 13 -21.69 -2.10 -10.63
C ASN A 13 -20.82 -2.56 -11.82
N SER A 14 -21.46 -2.78 -12.97
CA SER A 14 -20.97 -3.66 -14.03
C SER A 14 -20.08 -3.01 -15.10
N ARG A 15 -19.65 -1.77 -15.02
CA ARG A 15 -18.79 -1.19 -16.06
C ARG A 15 -17.32 -1.63 -16.00
N PHE A 16 -16.82 -2.02 -14.83
CA PHE A 16 -15.44 -2.47 -14.65
C PHE A 16 -15.23 -3.96 -14.92
N LEU A 17 -16.24 -4.79 -14.68
CA LEU A 17 -16.18 -6.25 -14.97
C LEU A 17 -16.05 -6.55 -16.47
N HIS A 18 -16.60 -5.70 -17.35
CA HIS A 18 -16.51 -5.91 -18.80
C HIS A 18 -15.10 -5.71 -19.36
N LEU A 19 -14.32 -4.79 -18.79
CA LEU A 19 -12.94 -4.56 -19.24
C LEU A 19 -12.01 -5.69 -18.78
N ALA A 20 -12.14 -6.15 -17.54
CA ALA A 20 -11.40 -7.30 -17.03
C ALA A 20 -11.72 -8.59 -17.81
N PHE A 21 -13.00 -8.78 -18.18
CA PHE A 21 -13.42 -9.94 -18.98
C PHE A 21 -12.88 -9.90 -20.42
N TYR A 22 -12.74 -8.71 -21.02
CA TYR A 22 -12.19 -8.55 -22.37
C TYR A 22 -10.68 -8.80 -22.42
N ILE A 23 -9.95 -8.44 -21.36
CA ILE A 23 -8.50 -8.72 -21.21
C ILE A 23 -8.28 -10.22 -21.02
N VAL A 24 -9.07 -10.87 -20.18
CA VAL A 24 -9.00 -12.34 -19.95
C VAL A 24 -9.30 -13.12 -21.22
N LEU A 25 -10.31 -12.73 -22.01
CA LEU A 25 -10.65 -13.42 -23.28
C LEU A 25 -9.59 -13.25 -24.36
N ARG A 26 -8.78 -12.19 -24.35
CA ARG A 26 -7.68 -12.02 -25.29
C ARG A 26 -6.44 -12.89 -24.94
N ILE A 27 -6.23 -13.16 -23.66
CA ILE A 27 -5.13 -14.02 -23.17
C ILE A 27 -5.44 -15.50 -23.37
N ILE A 28 -6.71 -15.92 -23.29
CA ILE A 28 -7.13 -17.33 -23.39
C ILE A 28 -7.12 -17.90 -24.84
N LYS A 29 -6.85 -17.09 -25.85
CA LYS A 29 -6.92 -17.52 -27.26
C LYS A 29 -5.64 -18.12 -27.83
N THR A 30 -4.62 -18.42 -27.06
CA THR A 30 -3.42 -19.14 -27.51
C THR A 30 -3.23 -20.47 -26.78
N ASP A 31 -2.97 -21.51 -27.53
CA ASP A 31 -3.02 -22.97 -27.25
C ASP A 31 -2.01 -23.55 -26.23
N THR A 32 -1.77 -22.93 -25.08
CA THR A 32 -0.94 -23.49 -24.00
C THR A 32 -1.65 -23.44 -22.64
N GLN A 33 -2.84 -24.07 -22.58
CA GLN A 33 -3.80 -23.84 -21.48
C GLN A 33 -3.41 -24.42 -20.10
N ARG A 34 -2.49 -25.34 -19.97
CA ARG A 34 -2.15 -25.93 -18.66
C ARG A 34 -0.96 -25.26 -17.99
N GLU A 35 0.07 -24.96 -18.71
CA GLU A 35 1.25 -24.24 -18.18
C GLU A 35 0.90 -22.79 -17.82
N ASN A 36 -0.01 -22.14 -18.59
CA ASN A 36 -0.46 -20.79 -18.32
C ASN A 36 -1.34 -20.65 -17.07
N MET A 37 -2.08 -21.68 -16.65
CA MET A 37 -2.92 -21.61 -15.44
C MET A 37 -2.12 -21.71 -14.14
N GLU A 38 -1.00 -22.42 -14.13
CA GLU A 38 -0.09 -22.47 -12.98
C GLU A 38 0.72 -21.18 -12.83
N PHE A 39 1.07 -20.57 -13.95
CA PHE A 39 1.77 -19.31 -14.07
C PHE A 39 0.95 -18.10 -13.54
N LEU A 40 -0.38 -18.11 -13.70
CA LEU A 40 -1.28 -17.03 -13.24
C LEU A 40 -1.64 -17.11 -11.75
N ARG A 41 -1.18 -18.12 -11.01
CA ARG A 41 -1.56 -18.28 -9.60
C ARG A 41 -0.99 -17.21 -8.69
N ASN A 42 0.18 -16.66 -9.00
CA ASN A 42 0.86 -15.70 -8.14
C ASN A 42 1.38 -14.43 -8.84
N ASN A 43 1.17 -14.30 -10.14
CA ASN A 43 1.59 -13.11 -10.87
C ASN A 43 0.75 -12.85 -12.13
N PHE A 44 0.89 -11.64 -12.71
CA PHE A 44 0.35 -11.26 -14.01
C PHE A 44 1.23 -10.21 -14.66
N TYR A 45 1.07 -10.05 -15.98
CA TYR A 45 1.68 -8.95 -16.72
C TYR A 45 0.71 -7.78 -16.86
N CYS A 46 1.22 -6.56 -16.68
CA CYS A 46 0.49 -5.32 -16.85
C CYS A 46 1.39 -4.31 -17.56
N GLY A 47 1.00 -3.88 -18.74
CA GLY A 47 1.82 -2.99 -19.56
C GLY A 47 3.17 -3.60 -19.89
N HIS A 48 4.26 -2.97 -19.42
CA HIS A 48 5.65 -3.41 -19.64
C HIS A 48 6.23 -4.14 -18.42
N GLY A 49 5.41 -4.42 -17.42
CA GLY A 49 5.87 -5.00 -16.15
C GLY A 49 5.16 -6.28 -15.76
N ARG A 50 5.72 -6.93 -14.77
CA ARG A 50 5.17 -8.10 -14.09
C ARG A 50 4.90 -7.77 -12.63
N VAL A 51 3.71 -8.10 -12.16
CA VAL A 51 3.29 -7.95 -10.76
C VAL A 51 3.18 -9.33 -10.13
N MET A 52 3.80 -9.52 -8.97
CA MET A 52 3.94 -10.81 -8.30
C MET A 52 3.39 -10.72 -6.87
N LEU A 53 2.63 -11.73 -6.45
CA LEU A 53 2.15 -11.92 -5.08
C LEU A 53 2.94 -13.05 -4.44
N ASP A 54 3.83 -12.73 -3.51
CA ASP A 54 4.66 -13.71 -2.80
C ASP A 54 3.95 -14.20 -1.54
N ALA A 55 3.21 -15.29 -1.69
CA ALA A 55 2.46 -15.89 -0.59
C ALA A 55 3.37 -16.47 0.50
N ALA A 56 4.56 -16.97 0.15
CA ALA A 56 5.53 -17.51 1.11
C ALA A 56 5.99 -16.40 2.08
N ASN A 57 6.15 -15.18 1.57
CA ASN A 57 6.52 -14.00 2.35
C ASN A 57 5.31 -13.12 2.67
N GLN A 58 4.30 -13.67 3.34
CA GLN A 58 3.10 -13.01 3.89
C GLN A 58 2.16 -12.36 2.85
N GLY A 59 2.28 -12.72 1.58
CA GLY A 59 1.51 -12.08 0.50
C GLY A 59 2.07 -10.71 0.11
N ARG A 60 3.40 -10.55 0.17
CA ARG A 60 4.05 -9.31 -0.31
C ARG A 60 3.89 -9.17 -1.81
N VAL A 61 3.74 -7.92 -2.26
CA VAL A 61 3.67 -7.62 -3.69
C VAL A 61 5.01 -7.07 -4.15
N PHE A 62 5.48 -7.60 -5.27
CA PHE A 62 6.67 -7.13 -5.96
C PHE A 62 6.33 -6.79 -7.41
N VAL A 63 6.98 -5.77 -7.95
CA VAL A 63 6.78 -5.30 -9.32
C VAL A 63 8.12 -5.23 -10.05
N GLU A 64 8.16 -5.81 -11.24
CA GLU A 64 9.23 -5.63 -12.21
C GLU A 64 8.74 -4.76 -13.37
N LEU A 65 9.61 -3.91 -13.89
CA LEU A 65 9.41 -3.15 -15.12
C LEU A 65 10.58 -3.40 -16.05
N ASP A 66 10.30 -3.88 -17.25
CA ASP A 66 11.33 -4.33 -18.21
C ASP A 66 12.37 -5.28 -17.57
N GLY A 67 11.90 -6.19 -16.70
CA GLY A 67 12.73 -7.19 -16.01
C GLY A 67 13.57 -6.66 -14.85
N LYS A 68 13.39 -5.39 -14.45
CA LYS A 68 14.06 -4.79 -13.29
C LYS A 68 13.09 -4.64 -12.13
N LEU A 69 13.47 -5.16 -10.97
CA LEU A 69 12.69 -5.00 -9.73
C LEU A 69 12.62 -3.53 -9.32
N LEU A 70 11.42 -3.05 -9.05
CA LEU A 70 11.17 -1.66 -8.63
C LEU A 70 11.24 -1.48 -7.12
N HIS A 71 10.80 -2.48 -6.37
CA HIS A 71 10.78 -2.48 -4.92
C HIS A 71 12.15 -2.79 -4.30
N ARG A 72 12.34 -2.34 -3.07
CA ARG A 72 13.38 -2.89 -2.22
C ARG A 72 13.11 -4.37 -1.97
N TYR A 73 14.15 -5.19 -1.98
CA TYR A 73 14.06 -6.62 -1.67
C TYR A 73 15.33 -7.10 -0.98
N ASP A 74 15.18 -7.81 0.13
CA ASP A 74 16.26 -8.48 0.83
C ASP A 74 16.05 -10.00 0.71
N GLU A 75 16.76 -10.61 -0.23
CA GLU A 75 16.65 -12.03 -0.53
C GLU A 75 17.10 -12.94 0.61
N ASN A 76 18.07 -12.50 1.43
CA ASN A 76 18.57 -13.28 2.55
C ASN A 76 17.54 -13.37 3.66
N ILE A 77 16.90 -12.25 3.99
CA ILE A 77 15.80 -12.23 4.96
C ILE A 77 14.60 -13.03 4.42
N ALA A 78 14.27 -12.85 3.15
CA ALA A 78 13.15 -13.54 2.52
C ALA A 78 13.31 -15.07 2.49
N ALA A 79 14.55 -15.55 2.28
CA ALA A 79 14.86 -16.99 2.24
C ALA A 79 14.79 -17.64 3.62
N ALA A 80 15.08 -16.91 4.70
CA ALA A 80 15.12 -17.44 6.06
C ALA A 80 14.62 -16.39 7.09
N PRO A 81 13.32 -16.06 7.11
CA PRO A 81 12.79 -15.10 8.04
C PRO A 81 12.88 -15.61 9.48
N ASP A 82 13.40 -14.77 10.37
CA ASP A 82 13.55 -15.07 11.79
C ASP A 82 12.28 -14.65 12.55
N PRO A 83 11.52 -15.58 13.16
CA PRO A 83 10.29 -15.24 13.88
C PRO A 83 10.51 -14.35 15.12
N MET A 84 11.76 -14.26 15.60
CA MET A 84 12.12 -13.50 16.78
C MET A 84 12.62 -12.10 16.48
N LYS A 85 12.72 -11.73 15.18
CA LYS A 85 13.23 -10.43 14.73
C LYS A 85 12.28 -9.79 13.73
N PHE A 86 12.42 -8.49 13.58
CA PHE A 86 11.77 -7.78 12.46
C PHE A 86 12.42 -8.18 11.14
N ASN A 87 11.61 -8.77 10.24
CA ASN A 87 12.05 -9.20 8.91
C ASN A 87 11.71 -8.12 7.88
N ASN A 88 12.61 -7.18 7.69
CA ASN A 88 12.44 -6.11 6.72
C ASN A 88 12.77 -6.61 5.29
N ILE A 89 11.88 -7.43 4.71
CA ILE A 89 12.07 -8.06 3.41
C ILE A 89 11.98 -7.06 2.25
N GLY A 90 11.13 -6.03 2.39
CA GLY A 90 10.80 -5.11 1.30
C GLY A 90 9.48 -5.47 0.58
N GLY A 91 9.28 -4.95 -0.62
CA GLY A 91 8.01 -5.09 -1.35
C GLY A 91 6.87 -4.28 -0.73
N ASN A 92 5.65 -4.55 -1.17
CA ASN A 92 4.45 -4.02 -0.53
C ASN A 92 3.91 -5.04 0.47
N SER A 93 3.81 -4.69 1.73
CA SER A 93 3.34 -5.56 2.83
C SER A 93 2.03 -5.06 3.43
N LEU A 94 1.19 -6.01 3.88
CA LEU A 94 -0.03 -5.72 4.63
C LEU A 94 0.21 -5.93 6.12
N TRP A 95 0.06 -4.87 6.87
CA TRP A 95 0.21 -4.84 8.33
C TRP A 95 -1.10 -4.43 9.02
N PRO A 96 -1.29 -4.82 10.27
CA PRO A 96 -2.35 -4.29 11.11
C PRO A 96 -1.88 -2.98 11.77
N ALA A 97 -2.68 -1.92 11.64
CA ALA A 97 -2.55 -0.72 12.45
C ALA A 97 -3.52 -0.76 13.64
N PRO A 98 -3.23 -0.07 14.76
CA PRO A 98 -2.14 0.87 14.97
C PRO A 98 -0.81 0.19 15.29
N GLU A 99 0.29 0.91 15.04
CA GLU A 99 1.64 0.51 15.42
C GLU A 99 2.00 1.02 16.82
N GLY A 100 1.52 2.20 17.20
CA GLY A 100 1.75 2.80 18.51
C GLY A 100 0.55 2.73 19.46
N GLY A 101 0.78 3.08 20.72
CA GLY A 101 -0.24 3.15 21.76
C GLY A 101 -0.64 1.80 22.34
N GLU A 102 -1.74 1.80 23.08
CA GLU A 102 -2.23 0.64 23.84
C GLU A 102 -2.85 -0.47 22.99
N PHE A 103 -3.32 -0.14 21.78
CA PHE A 103 -3.91 -1.09 20.85
C PHE A 103 -2.89 -1.63 19.82
N ALA A 104 -1.62 -1.23 19.92
CA ALA A 104 -0.57 -1.62 18.99
C ALA A 104 -0.41 -3.14 18.88
N PHE A 105 -0.18 -3.61 17.66
CA PHE A 105 0.16 -5.02 17.38
C PHE A 105 1.66 -5.25 17.28
N ASN A 106 2.43 -4.19 16.99
CA ASN A 106 3.86 -4.18 16.99
C ASN A 106 4.30 -3.15 18.04
N TYR A 107 5.11 -3.53 18.99
CA TYR A 107 5.49 -2.66 20.10
C TYR A 107 6.89 -3.02 20.64
N LEU A 108 7.51 -2.06 21.31
CA LEU A 108 8.76 -2.33 22.01
C LEU A 108 8.51 -3.37 23.11
N ASN A 109 9.49 -4.26 23.31
CA ASN A 109 9.45 -5.18 24.43
C ASN A 109 9.45 -4.42 25.76
N ASP A 110 9.18 -5.10 26.87
CA ASP A 110 9.08 -4.49 28.20
C ASP A 110 10.37 -3.77 28.64
N CYS A 111 11.51 -4.14 28.05
CA CYS A 111 12.80 -3.48 28.28
C CYS A 111 13.01 -2.25 27.38
N GLY A 112 12.12 -1.99 26.39
CA GLY A 112 12.21 -0.84 25.48
C GLY A 112 13.39 -0.87 24.50
N ASN A 113 14.08 -1.99 24.36
CA ASN A 113 15.30 -2.11 23.58
C ASN A 113 15.20 -2.96 22.31
N SER A 114 14.06 -3.58 22.06
CA SER A 114 13.80 -4.33 20.84
C SER A 114 12.36 -4.17 20.38
N TRP A 115 12.20 -4.07 19.07
CA TRP A 115 10.90 -3.99 18.42
C TRP A 115 10.31 -5.38 18.27
N LEU A 116 9.15 -5.63 18.89
CA LEU A 116 8.43 -6.88 18.77
C LEU A 116 7.47 -6.80 17.58
N VAL A 117 7.72 -7.62 16.55
CA VAL A 117 6.78 -7.85 15.46
C VAL A 117 6.29 -9.29 15.56
N GLN A 118 4.99 -9.49 15.76
CA GLN A 118 4.43 -10.81 15.99
C GLN A 118 4.62 -11.72 14.77
N PRO A 119 4.89 -13.04 14.96
CA PRO A 119 5.08 -13.98 13.85
C PRO A 119 3.94 -13.97 12.83
N GLY A 120 2.69 -13.78 13.27
CA GLY A 120 1.52 -13.66 12.40
C GLY A 120 1.59 -12.51 11.39
N VAL A 121 2.27 -11.43 11.76
CA VAL A 121 2.53 -10.27 10.87
C VAL A 121 3.83 -10.46 10.10
N ASN A 122 4.85 -11.00 10.74
CA ASN A 122 6.25 -10.88 10.36
C ASN A 122 6.80 -12.05 9.51
N CYS A 123 6.29 -13.29 9.69
CA CYS A 123 6.84 -14.45 9.03
C CYS A 123 5.87 -15.60 8.73
N THR A 124 4.57 -15.47 9.05
CA THR A 124 3.59 -16.51 8.73
C THR A 124 3.24 -16.48 7.25
N ALA A 125 3.53 -17.55 6.52
CA ALA A 125 3.18 -17.66 5.12
C ALA A 125 1.65 -17.61 4.88
N SER A 126 1.27 -17.09 3.73
CA SER A 126 -0.11 -17.12 3.22
C SER A 126 -0.30 -18.30 2.26
N THR A 127 -1.53 -18.73 2.08
CA THR A 127 -1.93 -19.75 1.11
C THR A 127 -2.54 -19.07 -0.11
N LEU A 128 -2.09 -19.42 -1.31
CA LEU A 128 -2.72 -18.96 -2.56
C LEU A 128 -4.10 -19.58 -2.71
N LEU A 129 -5.08 -18.76 -3.05
CA LEU A 129 -6.45 -19.16 -3.29
C LEU A 129 -6.70 -19.38 -4.79
N ALA A 130 -7.65 -20.27 -5.11
CA ALA A 130 -8.11 -20.45 -6.48
C ALA A 130 -9.01 -19.26 -6.89
N ALA A 131 -8.46 -18.35 -7.70
CA ALA A 131 -9.15 -17.15 -8.18
C ALA A 131 -8.63 -16.79 -9.60
N PRO A 132 -9.37 -15.94 -10.36
CA PRO A 132 -8.92 -15.48 -11.68
C PRO A 132 -7.64 -14.63 -11.65
N PHE A 133 -7.40 -13.93 -10.55
CA PHE A 133 -6.20 -13.13 -10.29
C PHE A 133 -5.54 -13.60 -8.99
N PRO A 134 -4.26 -13.28 -8.77
CA PRO A 134 -3.55 -13.68 -7.57
C PRO A 134 -4.25 -13.20 -6.30
N VAL A 135 -4.60 -14.12 -5.45
CA VAL A 135 -5.18 -13.88 -4.11
C VAL A 135 -4.54 -14.85 -3.13
N CYS A 136 -4.17 -14.35 -1.97
CA CYS A 136 -3.73 -15.20 -0.86
C CYS A 136 -4.44 -14.85 0.44
N SER A 137 -4.42 -15.80 1.39
CA SER A 137 -4.91 -15.55 2.74
C SER A 137 -4.10 -16.33 3.78
N ARG A 138 -4.12 -15.82 5.02
CA ARG A 138 -3.67 -16.51 6.22
C ARG A 138 -4.57 -16.16 7.40
N ARG A 139 -4.65 -17.05 8.37
CA ARG A 139 -5.27 -16.77 9.68
C ARG A 139 -4.21 -16.85 10.75
N VAL A 140 -4.24 -15.87 11.64
CA VAL A 140 -3.26 -15.74 12.72
C VAL A 140 -3.96 -15.23 13.98
N VAL A 141 -3.39 -15.57 15.12
CA VAL A 141 -3.77 -14.95 16.39
C VAL A 141 -2.81 -13.78 16.62
N LEU A 142 -3.39 -12.60 16.83
CA LEU A 142 -2.68 -11.40 17.21
C LEU A 142 -3.07 -10.98 18.62
N ARG A 143 -2.09 -10.41 19.34
CA ARG A 143 -2.29 -9.86 20.66
C ARG A 143 -1.92 -8.39 20.64
N ASN A 144 -2.81 -7.51 21.04
CA ASN A 144 -2.47 -6.10 21.18
C ASN A 144 -1.71 -5.82 22.49
N ARG A 145 -1.15 -4.62 22.61
CA ARG A 145 -0.36 -4.24 23.80
C ARG A 145 -1.16 -4.28 25.10
N ARG A 146 -2.50 -4.12 25.07
CA ARG A 146 -3.39 -4.31 26.22
C ARG A 146 -3.54 -5.78 26.64
N GLY A 147 -3.03 -6.71 25.84
CA GLY A 147 -3.13 -8.15 26.09
C GLY A 147 -4.39 -8.80 25.52
N TYR A 148 -5.22 -8.08 24.75
CA TYR A 148 -6.38 -8.66 24.09
C TYR A 148 -5.93 -9.48 22.87
N GLU A 149 -6.38 -10.75 22.83
CA GLU A 149 -6.10 -11.67 21.73
C GLU A 149 -7.28 -11.77 20.78
N MET A 150 -6.97 -11.80 19.48
CA MET A 150 -7.96 -11.95 18.42
C MET A 150 -7.43 -12.81 17.29
N GLU A 151 -8.29 -13.65 16.72
CA GLU A 151 -7.98 -14.35 15.48
C GLU A 151 -8.35 -13.44 14.30
N VAL A 152 -7.39 -13.23 13.41
CA VAL A 152 -7.51 -12.33 12.26
C VAL A 152 -7.23 -13.08 10.97
N GLU A 153 -8.14 -12.99 10.00
CA GLU A 153 -7.88 -13.35 8.61
C GLU A 153 -7.24 -12.17 7.88
N PHE A 154 -6.05 -12.39 7.36
CA PHE A 154 -5.40 -11.53 6.37
C PHE A 154 -5.71 -12.08 4.99
N ARG A 155 -6.27 -11.26 4.12
CA ARG A 155 -6.49 -11.61 2.72
C ARG A 155 -6.00 -10.48 1.85
N ARG A 156 -5.25 -10.82 0.80
CA ARG A 156 -4.75 -9.86 -0.18
C ARG A 156 -5.00 -10.39 -1.59
N GLY A 157 -5.56 -9.55 -2.44
CA GLY A 157 -5.71 -9.79 -3.86
C GLY A 157 -5.04 -8.70 -4.68
N ILE A 158 -4.54 -9.03 -5.87
CA ILE A 158 -3.94 -8.06 -6.80
C ILE A 158 -4.55 -8.20 -8.19
N LEU A 159 -4.80 -7.05 -8.84
CA LEU A 159 -5.39 -6.96 -10.18
C LEU A 159 -4.59 -5.99 -11.06
N PRO A 160 -4.52 -6.22 -12.38
CA PRO A 160 -3.85 -5.29 -13.28
C PRO A 160 -4.62 -3.97 -13.39
N LEU A 161 -3.88 -2.87 -13.57
CA LEU A 161 -4.42 -1.55 -13.89
C LEU A 161 -4.23 -1.23 -15.37
N ALA A 162 -5.19 -0.50 -15.93
CA ALA A 162 -4.99 0.14 -17.23
C ALA A 162 -4.10 1.39 -17.05
N PRO A 163 -3.24 1.71 -18.04
CA PRO A 163 -2.56 3.00 -18.07
C PRO A 163 -3.58 4.14 -18.20
N GLU A 164 -3.19 5.33 -17.78
CA GLU A 164 -3.99 6.52 -18.03
C GLU A 164 -4.22 6.71 -19.53
N PRO A 165 -5.40 7.23 -19.92
CA PRO A 165 -5.79 7.38 -21.33
C PRO A 165 -5.08 8.55 -22.02
N ILE A 166 -3.77 8.68 -21.84
CA ILE A 166 -2.93 9.67 -22.51
C ILE A 166 -2.10 8.98 -23.57
N SER A 167 -1.93 9.66 -24.71
CA SER A 167 -0.95 9.24 -25.69
C SER A 167 0.45 9.54 -25.20
N PHE A 168 1.13 8.52 -24.69
CA PHE A 168 2.57 8.60 -24.46
C PHE A 168 3.32 8.53 -25.79
N SER A 169 4.44 9.26 -25.90
CA SER A 169 5.45 8.85 -26.85
C SER A 169 5.87 7.42 -26.46
N GLY A 170 6.19 6.54 -27.40
CA GLY A 170 6.59 5.16 -27.12
C GLY A 170 7.81 5.04 -26.16
N ALA A 171 8.31 6.16 -25.65
CA ALA A 171 9.39 6.24 -24.68
C ALA A 171 8.97 6.02 -23.22
N VAL A 172 7.66 6.15 -22.88
CA VAL A 172 7.18 5.93 -21.51
C VAL A 172 6.74 4.48 -21.33
N ARG A 173 7.34 3.82 -20.36
CA ARG A 173 6.99 2.48 -19.89
C ARG A 173 5.99 2.59 -18.73
N PHE A 174 5.04 1.70 -18.68
CA PHE A 174 4.01 1.66 -17.65
C PHE A 174 3.84 0.26 -17.09
N THR A 175 3.62 0.17 -15.79
CA THR A 175 3.01 -0.98 -15.11
C THR A 175 2.22 -0.48 -13.90
N GLY A 176 1.33 -1.32 -13.37
CA GLY A 176 0.57 -0.95 -12.19
C GLY A 176 -0.38 -2.03 -11.74
N TYR A 177 -0.80 -1.92 -10.50
CA TYR A 177 -1.74 -2.87 -9.90
C TYR A 177 -2.68 -2.18 -8.91
N ARG A 178 -3.86 -2.78 -8.76
CA ARG A 178 -4.77 -2.55 -7.65
C ARG A 178 -4.57 -3.67 -6.65
N GLU A 179 -4.48 -3.33 -5.38
CA GLU A 179 -4.56 -4.28 -4.28
C GLU A 179 -5.91 -4.15 -3.57
N GLU A 180 -6.42 -5.30 -3.13
CA GLU A 180 -7.60 -5.41 -2.28
C GLU A 180 -7.21 -6.19 -1.03
N ASP A 181 -7.05 -5.47 0.07
CA ASP A 181 -6.63 -6.00 1.35
C ASP A 181 -7.80 -6.08 2.32
N LEU A 182 -7.84 -7.15 3.08
CA LEU A 182 -8.84 -7.38 4.12
C LEU A 182 -8.16 -7.91 5.39
N LEU A 183 -8.44 -7.25 6.50
CA LEU A 183 -8.26 -7.78 7.84
C LEU A 183 -9.64 -8.04 8.41
N ARG A 184 -9.98 -9.30 8.69
CA ARG A 184 -11.28 -9.67 9.25
C ARG A 184 -11.09 -10.38 10.58
N LEU A 185 -11.77 -9.91 11.62
CA LEU A 185 -11.83 -10.60 12.88
C LEU A 185 -12.74 -11.84 12.77
N SER A 186 -12.32 -12.98 13.31
CA SER A 186 -13.16 -14.18 13.41
C SER A 186 -14.35 -13.96 14.31
N SER A 187 -14.21 -13.10 15.32
CA SER A 187 -15.29 -12.66 16.20
C SER A 187 -15.21 -11.14 16.37
N PRO A 188 -16.28 -10.38 16.10
CA PRO A 188 -16.31 -8.96 16.40
C PRO A 188 -16.00 -8.66 17.86
N CYS A 189 -15.37 -7.54 18.17
CA CYS A 189 -14.99 -7.15 19.52
C CYS A 189 -15.33 -5.69 19.84
N PRO A 190 -15.49 -5.33 21.12
CA PRO A 190 -15.68 -3.96 21.54
C PRO A 190 -14.48 -3.09 21.16
N PRO A 191 -14.67 -1.84 20.68
CA PRO A 191 -13.57 -0.95 20.29
C PRO A 191 -12.65 -0.55 21.44
N GLU A 192 -13.12 -0.62 22.67
CA GLU A 192 -12.31 -0.44 23.87
C GLU A 192 -11.38 -1.62 24.18
N SER A 193 -11.60 -2.77 23.56
CA SER A 193 -10.73 -3.94 23.68
C SER A 193 -9.67 -3.98 22.59
N ALA A 194 -10.07 -3.71 21.35
CA ALA A 194 -9.17 -3.67 20.20
C ALA A 194 -9.76 -2.86 19.06
N VAL A 195 -8.89 -2.25 18.27
CA VAL A 195 -9.18 -1.72 16.92
C VAL A 195 -8.14 -2.28 15.96
N ILE A 196 -8.52 -2.46 14.70
CA ILE A 196 -7.61 -2.96 13.66
C ILE A 196 -7.91 -2.29 12.33
N ALA A 197 -6.89 -1.72 11.70
CA ALA A 197 -6.99 -1.16 10.37
C ALA A 197 -5.97 -1.81 9.43
N ALA A 198 -6.36 -1.99 8.18
CA ALA A 198 -5.44 -2.45 7.15
C ALA A 198 -4.49 -1.29 6.78
N TRP A 199 -3.21 -1.58 6.86
CA TRP A 199 -2.13 -0.64 6.58
C TRP A 199 -1.17 -1.30 5.60
N SER A 200 -1.06 -0.73 4.41
CA SER A 200 -0.23 -1.25 3.34
C SER A 200 1.00 -0.36 3.19
N LEU A 201 2.18 -0.97 3.36
CA LEU A 201 3.49 -0.34 3.34
C LEU A 201 4.25 -0.78 2.10
N GLU A 202 4.52 0.13 1.19
CA GLU A 202 5.19 -0.16 -0.08
C GLU A 202 6.60 0.41 -0.09
N GLN A 203 7.62 -0.47 -0.01
CA GLN A 203 9.03 -0.12 0.16
C GLN A 203 9.78 -0.04 -1.17
N PHE A 204 10.52 1.05 -1.33
CA PHE A 204 11.37 1.31 -2.48
C PHE A 204 12.83 1.57 -2.06
N PRO A 205 13.81 1.24 -2.91
CA PRO A 205 15.20 1.63 -2.66
C PRO A 205 15.31 3.14 -2.50
N GLY A 206 16.03 3.59 -1.47
CA GLY A 206 16.39 4.99 -1.29
C GLY A 206 17.45 5.42 -2.28
N SER A 207 17.47 6.69 -2.60
CA SER A 207 18.58 7.37 -3.27
C SER A 207 18.55 8.85 -2.91
N ASP A 208 19.64 9.56 -3.13
CA ASP A 208 19.65 11.00 -2.98
C ASP A 208 18.75 11.66 -4.02
N ASN A 209 18.05 12.73 -3.61
CA ASN A 209 17.19 13.55 -4.46
C ASN A 209 15.87 12.91 -4.93
N ILE A 210 15.36 11.90 -4.25
CA ILE A 210 13.98 11.45 -4.50
C ILE A 210 13.03 12.57 -4.07
N LEU A 211 12.20 13.03 -5.01
CA LEU A 211 11.14 13.99 -4.73
C LEU A 211 9.86 13.24 -4.38
N THR A 212 9.38 13.38 -3.14
CA THR A 212 8.06 12.89 -2.75
C THR A 212 7.03 14.00 -2.72
N PHE A 213 5.78 13.67 -2.93
CA PHE A 213 4.70 14.64 -3.02
C PHE A 213 3.33 14.02 -2.76
N GLY A 214 2.34 14.89 -2.56
CA GLY A 214 0.94 14.50 -2.51
C GLY A 214 0.03 15.54 -3.15
N LYS A 215 -1.05 15.07 -3.76
CA LYS A 215 -2.12 15.88 -4.33
C LYS A 215 -3.31 15.87 -3.41
N LEU A 216 -3.84 17.05 -3.12
CA LEU A 216 -5.03 17.26 -2.30
C LEU A 216 -6.19 17.73 -3.17
N ARG A 217 -7.40 17.35 -2.81
CA ARG A 217 -8.60 17.75 -3.53
C ARG A 217 -8.98 19.17 -3.14
N GLY A 218 -8.92 20.09 -4.08
CA GLY A 218 -9.26 21.51 -3.87
C GLY A 218 -8.06 22.39 -3.48
N THR A 219 -8.35 23.61 -3.05
CA THR A 219 -7.36 24.65 -2.67
C THR A 219 -7.13 24.74 -1.16
N ALA A 220 -7.39 23.66 -0.42
CA ALA A 220 -7.13 23.63 1.01
C ALA A 220 -5.65 23.96 1.30
N ASP A 221 -5.40 24.62 2.42
CA ASP A 221 -4.04 24.86 2.89
C ASP A 221 -3.35 23.51 3.07
N ALA A 222 -2.39 23.24 2.18
CA ALA A 222 -1.70 21.97 2.18
C ALA A 222 -0.87 21.75 3.45
N SER A 223 -0.49 22.82 4.15
CA SER A 223 0.26 22.70 5.40
C SER A 223 -0.55 22.07 6.54
N GLU A 224 -1.87 22.32 6.57
CA GLU A 224 -2.78 21.73 7.56
C GLU A 224 -3.07 20.25 7.28
N ALA A 225 -2.85 19.79 6.04
CA ALA A 225 -3.03 18.41 5.64
C ALA A 225 -2.00 17.47 6.25
N ILE A 226 -0.83 17.99 6.62
CA ILE A 226 0.29 17.16 7.07
C ILE A 226 0.22 16.95 8.58
N ASN A 227 0.27 15.69 8.97
CA ASN A 227 0.47 15.25 10.34
C ASN A 227 1.96 15.04 10.59
N ARG A 228 2.51 15.80 11.55
CA ARG A 228 3.92 15.79 11.95
C ARG A 228 4.13 15.22 13.36
N THR A 229 3.14 14.49 13.89
CA THR A 229 3.23 13.95 15.25
C THR A 229 4.03 12.65 15.33
N TYR A 230 4.57 12.19 14.19
CA TYR A 230 5.49 11.07 14.12
C TYR A 230 6.90 11.47 14.59
N TYR A 231 7.89 10.66 14.31
CA TYR A 231 9.29 10.95 14.62
C TYR A 231 10.00 11.63 13.44
N GLY A 232 11.05 12.38 13.75
CA GLY A 232 11.78 13.19 12.78
C GLY A 232 10.96 14.39 12.31
N ASP A 233 11.59 15.31 11.62
CA ASP A 233 10.91 16.49 11.09
C ASP A 233 11.51 16.92 9.75
N PRO A 234 10.82 16.72 8.62
CA PRO A 234 11.25 17.19 7.31
C PRO A 234 10.85 18.66 7.05
N SER A 235 10.45 19.43 8.06
CA SER A 235 9.84 20.77 7.90
C SER A 235 10.65 21.71 7.04
N ASP A 236 11.98 21.65 7.12
CA ASP A 236 12.87 22.55 6.36
C ASP A 236 12.87 22.24 4.85
N SER A 237 12.43 21.05 4.45
CA SER A 237 12.36 20.62 3.05
C SER A 237 10.94 20.58 2.49
N LEU A 238 9.91 20.78 3.32
CA LEU A 238 8.51 20.74 2.91
C LEU A 238 8.11 22.03 2.19
N GLU A 239 7.71 21.88 0.95
CA GLU A 239 7.14 22.94 0.12
C GLU A 239 5.65 22.70 -0.10
N PHE A 240 4.88 23.78 -0.06
CA PHE A 240 3.44 23.76 -0.23
C PHE A 240 3.00 24.62 -1.42
N GLY A 241 2.08 24.08 -2.21
CA GLY A 241 1.45 24.77 -3.31
C GLY A 241 -0.08 24.66 -3.27
N ALA A 242 -0.73 25.19 -4.28
CA ALA A 242 -2.18 25.11 -4.39
C ALA A 242 -2.66 23.66 -4.58
N GLY A 243 -3.11 23.02 -3.49
CA GLY A 243 -3.60 21.64 -3.48
C GLY A 243 -2.51 20.57 -3.62
N PHE A 244 -1.26 20.87 -3.28
CA PHE A 244 -0.20 19.87 -3.20
C PHE A 244 0.86 20.24 -2.15
N PHE A 245 1.62 19.23 -1.76
CA PHE A 245 2.88 19.37 -1.03
C PHE A 245 3.97 18.56 -1.73
N ARG A 246 5.23 18.93 -1.51
CA ARG A 246 6.39 18.16 -1.97
C ARG A 246 7.58 18.34 -1.03
N PHE A 247 8.48 17.38 -1.03
CA PHE A 247 9.75 17.44 -0.31
C PHE A 247 10.72 16.37 -0.80
N HIS A 248 12.01 16.59 -0.61
CA HIS A 248 13.04 15.62 -0.94
C HIS A 248 13.27 14.62 0.19
N LEU A 249 13.38 13.35 -0.19
CA LEU A 249 13.90 12.30 0.69
C LEU A 249 15.41 12.24 0.57
N GLY A 250 16.05 11.71 1.59
CA GLY A 250 17.49 11.50 1.64
C GLY A 250 18.04 11.72 3.03
N GLY A 251 19.38 11.77 3.10
CA GLY A 251 20.08 11.92 4.36
C GLY A 251 20.07 10.65 5.23
N THR A 252 20.58 10.78 6.44
CA THR A 252 20.71 9.66 7.40
C THR A 252 19.59 9.61 8.42
N GLU A 253 18.77 10.65 8.50
CA GLU A 253 17.72 10.76 9.50
C GLU A 253 16.43 10.04 9.05
N ARG A 254 15.85 9.30 9.99
CA ARG A 254 14.52 8.71 9.83
C ARG A 254 13.48 9.76 10.15
N PHE A 255 12.47 9.86 9.31
CA PHE A 255 11.28 10.64 9.60
C PHE A 255 10.04 10.02 8.95
N GLN A 256 8.88 10.42 9.44
CA GLN A 256 7.60 10.02 8.90
C GLN A 256 6.62 11.19 8.94
N ILE A 257 5.85 11.36 7.88
CA ILE A 257 4.71 12.27 7.86
C ILE A 257 3.44 11.51 7.54
N GLY A 258 2.33 11.96 8.13
CA GLY A 258 0.99 11.53 7.76
C GLY A 258 0.30 12.54 6.85
N VAL A 259 -0.65 12.09 6.04
CA VAL A 259 -1.52 12.93 5.24
C VAL A 259 -2.97 12.70 5.68
N LYS A 260 -3.55 13.70 6.34
CA LYS A 260 -4.87 13.60 6.98
C LYS A 260 -5.97 13.36 5.95
N ALA A 261 -6.87 12.44 6.23
CA ALA A 261 -8.03 12.14 5.39
C ALA A 261 -8.98 13.34 5.24
N SER A 262 -9.03 14.23 6.23
CA SER A 262 -9.84 15.46 6.20
C SER A 262 -9.44 16.42 5.07
N ALA A 263 -8.17 16.38 4.65
CA ALA A 263 -7.65 17.16 3.53
C ALA A 263 -8.04 16.57 2.15
N ARG A 264 -8.72 15.40 2.13
CA ARG A 264 -9.14 14.68 0.92
C ARG A 264 -7.99 14.45 -0.06
N PRO A 265 -6.90 13.81 0.37
CA PRO A 265 -5.80 13.55 -0.53
C PRO A 265 -6.24 12.60 -1.66
N GLU A 266 -5.82 12.91 -2.88
CA GLU A 266 -6.11 12.10 -4.06
C GLU A 266 -5.11 10.98 -4.21
N PHE A 267 -3.82 11.30 -4.03
CA PHE A 267 -2.71 10.36 -4.07
C PHE A 267 -1.48 10.94 -3.38
N ILE A 268 -0.52 10.06 -3.11
CA ILE A 268 0.88 10.39 -2.83
C ILE A 268 1.76 9.80 -3.93
N GLY A 269 2.97 10.33 -4.08
CA GLY A 269 3.87 9.84 -5.11
C GLY A 269 5.33 10.12 -4.82
N ALA A 270 6.18 9.54 -5.67
CA ALA A 270 7.62 9.77 -5.66
C ALA A 270 8.16 9.82 -7.08
N TYR A 271 9.12 10.71 -7.31
CA TYR A 271 9.93 10.73 -8.52
C TYR A 271 11.39 10.45 -8.17
N ASP A 272 11.94 9.38 -8.74
CA ASP A 272 13.35 9.03 -8.63
C ASP A 272 14.09 9.48 -9.90
N PRO A 273 14.87 10.55 -9.85
CA PRO A 273 15.56 11.07 -11.04
C PRO A 273 16.66 10.13 -11.56
N ASN A 274 17.24 9.29 -10.69
CA ASN A 274 18.28 8.35 -11.09
C ASN A 274 17.75 7.20 -11.96
N ARG A 275 16.50 6.84 -11.76
CA ARG A 275 15.80 5.79 -12.52
C ARG A 275 14.82 6.36 -13.54
N ASN A 276 14.63 7.68 -13.58
CA ASN A 276 13.55 8.34 -14.31
C ASN A 276 12.21 7.63 -14.06
N LEU A 277 11.93 7.35 -12.79
CA LEU A 277 10.80 6.57 -12.34
C LEU A 277 9.84 7.43 -11.53
N LEU A 278 8.60 7.51 -11.98
CA LEU A 278 7.48 8.13 -11.27
C LEU A 278 6.61 7.02 -10.68
N ILE A 279 6.33 7.13 -9.40
CA ILE A 279 5.45 6.24 -8.63
C ILE A 279 4.26 7.07 -8.15
N LEU A 280 3.05 6.60 -8.41
CA LEU A 280 1.82 7.21 -7.89
C LEU A 280 1.02 6.17 -7.13
N ARG A 281 0.66 6.49 -5.88
CA ARG A 281 -0.09 5.61 -5.01
C ARG A 281 -1.35 6.30 -4.49
N SER A 282 -2.50 5.68 -4.70
CA SER A 282 -3.81 6.15 -4.26
C SER A 282 -4.57 5.08 -3.52
N SER A 283 -5.54 5.47 -2.69
CA SER A 283 -6.50 4.56 -2.06
C SER A 283 -7.92 5.06 -2.23
N LEU A 284 -8.85 4.11 -2.38
CA LEU A 284 -10.27 4.44 -2.39
C LEU A 284 -10.74 4.81 -0.99
N PRO A 285 -11.70 5.75 -0.86
CA PRO A 285 -12.35 6.01 0.43
C PRO A 285 -12.98 4.72 0.96
N GLY A 286 -12.68 4.36 2.20
CA GLY A 286 -13.32 3.25 2.90
C GLY A 286 -14.47 3.74 3.78
N GLN A 287 -15.30 2.81 4.25
CA GLN A 287 -16.31 3.07 5.27
C GLN A 287 -15.73 2.82 6.67
N GLY A 288 -16.20 3.55 7.67
CA GLY A 288 -15.78 3.36 9.05
C GLY A 288 -15.02 4.56 9.64
N ARG A 289 -14.27 4.32 10.72
CA ARG A 289 -13.50 5.36 11.41
C ARG A 289 -12.01 5.11 11.23
N ARG A 290 -11.28 6.16 10.85
CA ARG A 290 -9.82 6.07 10.74
C ARG A 290 -9.17 6.15 12.11
N ILE A 291 -8.07 5.47 12.24
CA ILE A 291 -7.24 5.47 13.44
C ILE A 291 -5.91 6.17 13.18
N ASP A 292 -5.28 6.59 14.26
CA ASP A 292 -3.90 7.04 14.25
C ASP A 292 -2.97 5.83 14.20
N ILE A 293 -2.07 5.80 13.22
CA ILE A 293 -1.03 4.76 13.13
C ILE A 293 0.24 5.16 13.89
N ALA A 294 0.26 6.38 14.44
CA ALA A 294 1.46 6.95 14.99
C ALA A 294 2.14 6.03 16.00
N ASP A 295 3.46 5.93 15.84
CA ASP A 295 4.37 5.32 16.80
C ASP A 295 4.64 6.27 17.98
N ASN A 296 3.70 7.09 18.35
CA ASN A 296 3.80 7.95 19.51
C ASN A 296 3.09 7.32 20.71
N ILE A 297 3.69 7.53 21.87
CA ILE A 297 3.16 7.02 23.14
C ILE A 297 2.00 7.85 23.70
N GLN A 298 1.65 8.95 23.06
CA GLN A 298 0.56 9.83 23.49
C GLN A 298 -0.31 10.27 22.30
N PRO A 299 -0.98 9.38 21.61
CA PRO A 299 -2.00 9.78 20.67
C PRO A 299 -3.11 10.53 21.41
N ALA A 300 -3.72 11.50 20.76
CA ALA A 300 -4.93 12.18 21.24
C ALA A 300 -6.14 11.20 21.36
N GLY A 301 -5.86 9.93 21.52
CA GLY A 301 -6.74 8.78 21.44
C GLY A 301 -6.52 8.05 20.10
N VAL A 302 -6.93 6.79 20.04
CA VAL A 302 -6.73 5.91 18.87
C VAL A 302 -7.34 6.47 17.57
N PHE A 303 -8.30 7.37 17.64
CA PHE A 303 -8.94 8.02 16.51
C PHE A 303 -8.44 9.47 16.30
N GLY A 304 -7.18 9.75 16.60
CA GLY A 304 -6.59 11.10 16.59
C GLY A 304 -6.41 11.70 15.18
N ALA A 305 -5.22 11.64 14.61
CA ALA A 305 -4.90 12.33 13.36
C ALA A 305 -5.67 11.83 12.13
N ALA A 306 -6.07 10.55 12.13
CA ALA A 306 -6.89 9.94 11.08
C ALA A 306 -6.27 10.07 9.68
N ASP A 307 -5.01 9.68 9.54
CA ASP A 307 -4.29 9.75 8.28
C ASP A 307 -4.83 8.75 7.25
N GLN A 308 -4.81 9.14 5.98
CA GLN A 308 -5.13 8.27 4.86
C GLN A 308 -3.88 7.72 4.20
N TYR A 309 -2.82 8.51 4.18
CA TYR A 309 -1.52 8.14 3.67
C TYR A 309 -0.43 8.47 4.67
N SER A 310 0.71 7.83 4.53
CA SER A 310 1.94 8.20 5.19
C SER A 310 3.12 8.08 4.22
N ILE A 311 4.16 8.86 4.44
CA ILE A 311 5.43 8.79 3.73
C ILE A 311 6.52 8.64 4.76
N PHE A 312 7.30 7.56 4.64
CA PHE A 312 8.39 7.23 5.53
C PHE A 312 9.74 7.30 4.83
N ASN A 313 10.71 7.94 5.47
CA ASN A 313 12.12 7.93 5.09
C ASN A 313 12.91 7.03 6.04
N GLY A 314 13.48 5.95 5.53
CA GLY A 314 14.28 5.01 6.30
C GLY A 314 15.67 5.53 6.68
N GLY A 315 16.08 6.72 6.22
CA GLY A 315 17.37 7.35 6.51
C GLY A 315 18.54 6.44 6.15
N ALA A 316 19.43 6.18 7.11
CA ALA A 316 20.61 5.33 6.94
C ALA A 316 20.29 3.90 6.44
N SER A 317 19.05 3.43 6.52
CA SER A 317 18.64 2.12 5.98
C SER A 317 18.40 2.15 4.47
N ASN A 318 18.52 3.32 3.84
CA ASN A 318 18.47 3.54 2.40
C ASN A 318 17.24 2.97 1.70
N PHE A 319 16.05 3.25 2.25
CA PHE A 319 14.76 2.97 1.64
C PHE A 319 13.72 4.02 2.05
N PHE A 320 12.63 4.06 1.31
CA PHE A 320 11.45 4.85 1.69
C PHE A 320 10.18 4.03 1.47
N GLU A 321 9.09 4.50 2.06
CA GLU A 321 7.78 3.89 1.94
C GLU A 321 6.73 4.91 1.50
N LEU A 322 5.83 4.45 0.64
CA LEU A 322 4.56 5.09 0.37
C LEU A 322 3.47 4.20 0.97
N GLU A 323 2.71 4.74 1.91
CA GLU A 323 1.81 3.96 2.73
C GLU A 323 0.36 4.39 2.55
N THR A 324 -0.56 3.43 2.65
CA THR A 324 -2.01 3.66 2.61
C THR A 324 -2.67 3.01 3.81
N ILE A 325 -3.60 3.73 4.44
CA ILE A 325 -4.27 3.31 5.67
C ILE A 325 -5.78 3.27 5.42
N ALA A 326 -6.43 2.18 5.80
CA ALA A 326 -7.89 2.03 5.73
C ALA A 326 -8.58 2.46 7.04
N PRO A 327 -9.87 2.76 7.02
CA PRO A 327 -10.67 2.89 8.24
C PRO A 327 -10.94 1.53 8.90
N VAL A 328 -11.23 1.55 10.18
CA VAL A 328 -11.78 0.44 10.95
C VAL A 328 -13.26 0.28 10.60
N GLU A 329 -13.67 -0.93 10.28
CA GLU A 329 -15.07 -1.28 10.02
C GLU A 329 -15.78 -1.75 11.29
N PHE A 330 -17.07 -1.37 11.42
CA PHE A 330 -17.89 -1.71 12.57
C PHE A 330 -19.18 -2.42 12.12
N SER A 331 -19.68 -3.32 12.97
CA SER A 331 -21.03 -3.84 12.85
C SER A 331 -22.08 -2.78 13.20
N GLU A 332 -23.35 -3.08 12.94
CA GLU A 332 -24.47 -2.21 13.35
C GLU A 332 -24.52 -1.98 14.88
N ASP A 333 -24.08 -2.97 15.65
CA ASP A 333 -23.98 -2.90 17.11
C ASP A 333 -22.72 -2.15 17.61
N GLY A 334 -21.92 -1.59 16.70
CA GLY A 334 -20.73 -0.82 17.05
C GLY A 334 -19.49 -1.63 17.40
N LEU A 335 -19.50 -2.96 17.16
CA LEU A 335 -18.36 -3.83 17.38
C LEU A 335 -17.38 -3.74 16.19
N VAL A 336 -16.10 -3.78 16.45
CA VAL A 336 -15.04 -3.86 15.42
C VAL A 336 -15.14 -5.21 14.71
N THR A 337 -15.24 -5.18 13.38
CA THR A 337 -15.32 -6.39 12.54
C THR A 337 -14.06 -6.61 11.72
N GLY A 338 -13.28 -5.55 11.48
CA GLY A 338 -12.06 -5.61 10.67
C GLY A 338 -11.77 -4.30 9.95
N SER A 339 -11.16 -4.43 8.78
CA SER A 339 -10.79 -3.30 7.93
C SER A 339 -10.58 -3.76 6.49
N ARG A 340 -10.98 -2.95 5.52
CA ARG A 340 -10.75 -3.19 4.09
C ARG A 340 -10.05 -2.01 3.47
N LEU A 341 -8.97 -2.30 2.74
CA LEU A 341 -8.19 -1.33 1.98
C LEU A 341 -8.26 -1.67 0.49
N VAL A 342 -8.50 -0.68 -0.34
CA VAL A 342 -8.31 -0.79 -1.78
C VAL A 342 -7.35 0.32 -2.19
N SER A 343 -6.18 -0.06 -2.70
CA SER A 343 -5.15 0.88 -3.16
C SER A 343 -4.74 0.58 -4.59
N GLU A 344 -4.21 1.57 -5.26
CA GLU A 344 -3.67 1.46 -6.61
C GLU A 344 -2.28 2.06 -6.64
N THR A 345 -1.32 1.31 -7.20
CA THR A 345 0.02 1.83 -7.46
C THR A 345 0.33 1.77 -8.94
N ARG A 346 0.76 2.90 -9.48
CA ARG A 346 1.14 3.09 -10.88
C ARG A 346 2.61 3.46 -10.96
N PHE A 347 3.30 2.85 -11.90
CA PHE A 347 4.71 3.07 -12.17
C PHE A 347 4.86 3.53 -13.61
N TYR A 348 5.53 4.66 -13.79
CA TYR A 348 5.87 5.20 -15.10
C TYR A 348 7.36 5.45 -15.16
N GLN A 349 8.03 4.98 -16.20
CA GLN A 349 9.45 5.20 -16.42
C GLN A 349 9.67 5.78 -17.80
N GLY A 350 10.40 6.88 -17.91
CA GLY A 350 10.64 7.56 -19.19
C GLY A 350 11.30 8.92 -19.02
N PRO A 351 11.42 9.68 -20.12
CA PRO A 351 11.97 11.03 -20.06
C PRO A 351 11.22 11.92 -19.08
N ARG A 352 11.95 12.73 -18.32
CA ARG A 352 11.42 13.62 -17.28
C ARG A 352 10.28 14.48 -17.80
N GLU A 353 10.43 15.09 -18.96
CA GLU A 353 9.44 15.98 -19.57
C GLU A 353 8.12 15.26 -19.90
N GLU A 354 8.20 13.98 -20.29
CA GLU A 354 7.02 13.15 -20.53
C GLU A 354 6.29 12.82 -19.22
N LEU A 355 7.04 12.57 -18.14
CA LEU A 355 6.47 12.29 -16.82
C LEU A 355 5.84 13.56 -16.21
N GLU A 356 6.45 14.74 -16.38
CA GLU A 356 5.86 16.03 -15.97
C GLU A 356 4.59 16.31 -16.77
N ARG A 357 4.59 16.07 -18.08
CA ARG A 357 3.38 16.20 -18.92
C ARG A 357 2.26 15.27 -18.47
N LEU A 358 2.59 14.02 -18.11
CA LEU A 358 1.64 13.08 -17.53
C LEU A 358 1.00 13.63 -16.25
N LEU A 359 1.83 14.10 -15.31
CA LEU A 359 1.34 14.67 -14.05
C LEU A 359 0.43 15.88 -14.28
N ALA A 360 0.80 16.78 -15.18
CA ALA A 360 -0.01 17.96 -15.48
C ALA A 360 -1.34 17.58 -16.14
N GLN A 361 -1.33 16.75 -17.17
CA GLN A 361 -2.52 16.45 -17.97
C GLN A 361 -3.49 15.47 -17.32
N SER A 362 -2.97 14.44 -16.62
CA SER A 362 -3.84 13.42 -16.02
C SER A 362 -4.16 13.68 -14.56
N PHE A 363 -3.25 14.32 -13.85
CA PHE A 363 -3.36 14.46 -12.40
C PHE A 363 -3.46 15.91 -11.95
N GLY A 364 -3.46 16.88 -12.88
CA GLY A 364 -3.64 18.29 -12.58
C GLY A 364 -2.55 18.87 -11.68
N MET A 365 -1.32 18.36 -11.79
CA MET A 365 -0.16 18.94 -11.13
C MET A 365 0.41 20.11 -11.96
N PRO A 366 1.19 21.03 -11.36
CA PRO A 366 1.84 22.10 -12.10
C PRO A 366 2.74 21.57 -13.22
N GLU A 367 2.89 22.33 -14.31
CA GLU A 367 3.94 22.10 -15.29
C GLU A 367 5.32 22.28 -14.64
N SER A 368 6.33 21.54 -15.11
CA SER A 368 7.69 21.56 -14.54
C SER A 368 7.73 21.21 -13.03
N PHE A 369 6.90 20.27 -12.61
CA PHE A 369 6.72 19.93 -11.20
C PHE A 369 7.98 19.39 -10.50
N PHE A 370 8.87 18.77 -11.25
CA PHE A 370 10.12 18.22 -10.72
C PHE A 370 11.29 19.23 -10.71
N SER A 371 11.02 20.50 -11.06
CA SER A 371 12.03 21.56 -11.11
C SER A 371 12.31 22.13 -9.75
#